data_0e1eb19be9d904aca444d6aefda3b521
#
_entry.id   0e1eb19be9d904aca444d6aefda3b521
#
_cell.length_a   1.000
_cell.length_b   1.000
_cell.length_c   1.000
_cell.angle_alpha   90.00
_cell.angle_beta   90.00
_cell.angle_gamma   90.00
#
_symmetry.space_group_name_H-M   'P 1'
#
loop_
_entity.id
_entity.type
_entity.pdbx_description
1 polymer ?
#
loop_
_entity_poly.entity_id
_entity_poly.type
_entity_poly.pdbx_seq_one_letter_code
_entity_poly.pdbx_strand_id
1 'polypeptide(L)'
;MQKSAGFTLIEVMIAMVILAVGLLGLAGLQAIGLRNNQSAYNRSQATQLAYDMSDRIRANPINARNFATSVYATVTPPSSAAIKTACNAVAGTCSPADMAENDLFEWNRNLIATLPSGAGLIRVSGTVYTITVTWDDKREAEGVANNTADTNFRMSFQL
;
A
#
# COMPACT_ATOMS: atom_id res chain seq x y z
N MET A 1 -47.56 47.50 -19.40
CA MET A 1 -46.73 47.70 -18.20
C MET A 1 -46.63 46.38 -17.47
N GLN A 2 -45.48 45.67 -17.56
CA GLN A 2 -45.24 44.44 -16.79
C GLN A 2 -44.93 44.84 -15.34
N LYS A 3 -45.71 44.29 -14.39
CA LYS A 3 -45.44 44.46 -12.98
C LYS A 3 -44.21 43.60 -12.63
N SER A 4 -43.12 44.25 -12.25
CA SER A 4 -41.94 43.59 -11.67
C SER A 4 -42.35 43.08 -10.28
N ALA A 5 -42.53 41.75 -10.13
CA ALA A 5 -42.67 41.12 -8.84
C ALA A 5 -41.29 41.04 -8.20
N GLY A 6 -41.06 41.74 -7.09
CA GLY A 6 -39.82 41.64 -6.29
C GLY A 6 -39.86 40.37 -5.44
N PHE A 7 -38.69 39.73 -5.22
CA PHE A 7 -38.55 38.60 -4.31
C PHE A 7 -38.74 39.05 -2.85
N THR A 8 -39.38 38.20 -2.07
CA THR A 8 -39.52 38.43 -0.63
C THR A 8 -38.26 37.99 0.11
N LEU A 9 -37.94 38.66 1.23
CA LEU A 9 -36.78 38.30 2.06
C LEU A 9 -36.86 36.86 2.56
N ILE A 10 -38.05 36.35 2.87
CA ILE A 10 -38.27 34.96 3.32
C ILE A 10 -37.96 33.95 2.21
N GLU A 11 -38.27 34.26 0.96
CA GLU A 11 -38.00 33.38 -0.19
C GLU A 11 -36.49 33.18 -0.39
N VAL A 12 -35.71 34.29 -0.25
CA VAL A 12 -34.24 34.19 -0.32
C VAL A 12 -33.67 33.40 0.86
N MET A 13 -34.21 33.57 2.08
CA MET A 13 -33.78 32.79 3.24
C MET A 13 -34.05 31.29 3.05
N ILE A 14 -35.24 30.92 2.57
CA ILE A 14 -35.56 29.49 2.31
C ILE A 14 -34.67 28.93 1.21
N ALA A 15 -34.41 29.67 0.14
CA ALA A 15 -33.52 29.26 -0.92
C ALA A 15 -32.09 28.98 -0.43
N MET A 16 -31.57 29.88 0.46
CA MET A 16 -30.24 29.67 1.08
C MET A 16 -30.19 28.43 1.97
N VAL A 17 -31.24 28.13 2.74
CA VAL A 17 -31.30 26.92 3.58
C VAL A 17 -31.28 25.67 2.72
N ILE A 18 -32.07 25.61 1.66
CA ILE A 18 -32.12 24.47 0.75
C ILE A 18 -30.77 24.28 0.07
N LEU A 19 -30.14 25.38 -0.38
CA LEU A 19 -28.80 25.34 -0.98
C LEU A 19 -27.74 24.81 0.01
N ALA A 20 -27.79 25.28 1.26
CA ALA A 20 -26.86 24.85 2.30
C ALA A 20 -26.96 23.33 2.57
N VAL A 21 -28.19 22.79 2.67
CA VAL A 21 -28.42 21.34 2.85
C VAL A 21 -27.91 20.56 1.64
N GLY A 22 -28.14 21.06 0.42
CA GLY A 22 -27.63 20.44 -0.81
C GLY A 22 -26.09 20.38 -0.85
N LEU A 23 -25.43 21.47 -0.46
CA LEU A 23 -23.94 21.54 -0.40
C LEU A 23 -23.37 20.61 0.67
N LEU A 24 -24.02 20.47 1.84
CA LEU A 24 -23.61 19.52 2.88
C LEU A 24 -23.70 18.08 2.39
N GLY A 25 -24.75 17.73 1.64
CA GLY A 25 -24.88 16.41 1.01
C GLY A 25 -23.75 16.12 0.01
N LEU A 26 -23.42 17.09 -0.83
CA LEU A 26 -22.33 16.98 -1.79
C LEU A 26 -20.96 16.85 -1.09
N ALA A 27 -20.71 17.61 -0.03
CA ALA A 27 -19.48 17.52 0.76
C ALA A 27 -19.30 16.12 1.36
N GLY A 28 -20.39 15.51 1.86
CA GLY A 28 -20.36 14.13 2.36
C GLY A 28 -19.97 13.11 1.29
N LEU A 29 -20.51 13.22 0.09
CA LEU A 29 -20.15 12.35 -1.03
C LEU A 29 -18.68 12.52 -1.45
N GLN A 30 -18.16 13.74 -1.46
CA GLN A 30 -16.75 14.00 -1.77
C GLN A 30 -15.81 13.33 -0.74
N ALA A 31 -16.14 13.40 0.55
CA ALA A 31 -15.34 12.77 1.61
C ALA A 31 -15.26 11.24 1.44
N ILE A 32 -16.38 10.60 1.10
CA ILE A 32 -16.42 9.15 0.81
C ILE A 32 -15.60 8.82 -0.45
N GLY A 33 -15.74 9.64 -1.50
CA GLY A 33 -14.97 9.49 -2.74
C GLY A 33 -13.46 9.55 -2.52
N LEU A 34 -12.98 10.49 -1.72
CA LEU A 34 -11.56 10.62 -1.38
C LEU A 34 -11.03 9.40 -0.63
N ARG A 35 -11.78 8.88 0.35
CA ARG A 35 -11.40 7.68 1.09
C ARG A 35 -11.29 6.45 0.17
N ASN A 36 -12.24 6.26 -0.73
CA ASN A 36 -12.22 5.15 -1.69
C ASN A 36 -11.04 5.26 -2.65
N ASN A 37 -10.73 6.46 -3.13
CA ASN A 37 -9.57 6.71 -3.99
C ASN A 37 -8.26 6.41 -3.26
N GLN A 38 -8.12 6.80 -1.99
CA GLN A 38 -6.93 6.51 -1.19
C GLN A 38 -6.72 5.00 -1.00
N SER A 39 -7.80 4.26 -0.72
CA SER A 39 -7.73 2.80 -0.60
C SER A 39 -7.32 2.12 -1.92
N ALA A 40 -7.89 2.55 -3.05
CA ALA A 40 -7.52 2.04 -4.37
C ALA A 40 -6.04 2.36 -4.70
N TYR A 41 -5.57 3.55 -4.33
CA TYR A 41 -4.17 3.95 -4.48
C TYR A 41 -3.24 3.06 -3.66
N ASN A 42 -3.50 2.86 -2.37
CA ASN A 42 -2.69 2.00 -1.51
C ASN A 42 -2.62 0.57 -2.07
N ARG A 43 -3.72 0.03 -2.56
CA ARG A 43 -3.77 -1.30 -3.17
C ARG A 43 -2.91 -1.38 -4.44
N SER A 44 -2.92 -0.34 -5.27
CA SER A 44 -2.06 -0.24 -6.45
C SER A 44 -0.59 -0.23 -6.06
N GLN A 45 -0.22 0.57 -5.05
CA GLN A 45 1.15 0.62 -4.53
C GLN A 45 1.61 -0.72 -3.95
N ALA A 46 0.75 -1.38 -3.16
CA ALA A 46 1.06 -2.71 -2.60
C ALA A 46 1.32 -3.74 -3.71
N THR A 47 0.54 -3.68 -4.78
CA THR A 47 0.73 -4.54 -5.95
C THR A 47 2.08 -4.29 -6.61
N GLN A 48 2.45 -3.03 -6.84
CA GLN A 48 3.74 -2.66 -7.44
C GLN A 48 4.92 -3.12 -6.58
N LEU A 49 4.84 -2.92 -5.26
CA LEU A 49 5.88 -3.35 -4.33
C LEU A 49 6.03 -4.89 -4.28
N ALA A 50 4.93 -5.62 -4.41
CA ALA A 50 5.00 -7.08 -4.48
C ALA A 50 5.66 -7.55 -5.79
N TYR A 51 5.36 -6.92 -6.93
CA TYR A 51 6.02 -7.20 -8.20
C TYR A 51 7.50 -6.83 -8.17
N ASP A 52 7.88 -5.65 -7.65
CA ASP A 52 9.27 -5.25 -7.47
C ASP A 52 10.06 -6.33 -6.72
N MET A 53 9.52 -6.83 -5.60
CA MET A 53 10.17 -7.90 -4.84
C MET A 53 10.27 -9.20 -5.63
N SER A 54 9.23 -9.56 -6.39
CA SER A 54 9.27 -10.77 -7.22
C SER A 54 10.36 -10.70 -8.29
N ASP A 55 10.57 -9.53 -8.87
CA ASP A 55 11.57 -9.32 -9.91
C ASP A 55 13.00 -9.32 -9.31
N ARG A 56 13.18 -8.76 -8.13
CA ARG A 56 14.45 -8.85 -7.37
C ARG A 56 14.82 -10.29 -7.06
N ILE A 57 13.85 -11.10 -6.59
CA ILE A 57 14.06 -12.53 -6.34
C ILE A 57 14.47 -13.27 -7.63
N ARG A 58 13.82 -12.97 -8.76
CA ARG A 58 14.14 -13.54 -10.07
C ARG A 58 15.50 -13.10 -10.59
N ALA A 59 15.91 -11.86 -10.30
CA ALA A 59 17.20 -11.31 -10.69
C ALA A 59 18.38 -11.94 -9.93
N ASN A 60 18.13 -12.58 -8.78
CA ASN A 60 19.14 -13.26 -7.97
C ASN A 60 18.89 -14.78 -7.86
N PRO A 61 18.94 -15.53 -8.97
CA PRO A 61 18.59 -16.95 -9.00
C PRO A 61 19.54 -17.82 -8.17
N ILE A 62 20.79 -17.38 -7.95
CA ILE A 62 21.79 -18.13 -7.18
C ILE A 62 21.35 -18.27 -5.72
N ASN A 63 20.84 -17.22 -5.10
CA ASN A 63 20.31 -17.29 -3.75
C ASN A 63 18.88 -17.87 -3.74
N ALA A 64 18.03 -17.42 -4.66
CA ALA A 64 16.60 -17.74 -4.65
C ALA A 64 16.30 -19.22 -4.90
N ARG A 65 17.09 -19.95 -5.73
CA ARG A 65 16.89 -21.39 -5.97
C ARG A 65 17.27 -22.30 -4.80
N ASN A 66 17.96 -21.76 -3.82
CA ASN A 66 18.23 -22.46 -2.56
C ASN A 66 17.03 -22.37 -1.60
N PHE A 67 15.86 -22.80 -2.03
CA PHE A 67 14.56 -22.58 -1.39
C PHE A 67 14.54 -22.73 0.13
N ALA A 68 15.29 -23.71 0.68
CA ALA A 68 15.33 -23.95 2.11
C ALA A 68 16.23 -22.98 2.89
N THR A 69 17.26 -22.42 2.24
CA THR A 69 18.30 -21.57 2.87
C THR A 69 18.39 -20.19 2.23
N SER A 70 17.53 -19.88 1.28
CA SER A 70 17.46 -18.56 0.65
C SER A 70 17.27 -17.47 1.71
N VAL A 71 18.07 -16.45 1.64
CA VAL A 71 17.95 -15.26 2.51
C VAL A 71 16.57 -14.62 2.40
N TYR A 72 15.98 -14.61 1.18
CA TYR A 72 14.61 -14.14 0.97
C TYR A 72 13.55 -14.88 1.78
N ALA A 73 13.82 -16.18 2.13
CA ALA A 73 12.90 -17.01 2.88
C ALA A 73 13.22 -17.07 4.38
N THR A 74 14.51 -16.91 4.74
CA THR A 74 14.98 -17.11 6.13
C THR A 74 15.02 -15.83 6.95
N VAL A 75 15.23 -14.67 6.32
CA VAL A 75 15.16 -13.37 7.01
C VAL A 75 13.69 -12.97 7.16
N THR A 76 13.11 -13.37 8.26
CA THR A 76 11.71 -13.09 8.61
C THR A 76 11.61 -12.49 10.03
N PRO A 77 10.96 -11.32 10.19
CA PRO A 77 10.35 -10.49 9.14
C PRO A 77 11.39 -9.77 8.27
N PRO A 78 11.08 -9.36 7.03
CA PRO A 78 11.98 -8.57 6.18
C PRO A 78 12.50 -7.28 6.81
N SER A 79 11.79 -6.75 7.82
CA SER A 79 12.22 -5.59 8.61
C SER A 79 13.49 -5.85 9.45
N SER A 80 13.89 -7.10 9.64
CA SER A 80 15.14 -7.47 10.31
C SER A 80 16.36 -7.49 9.38
N ALA A 81 16.16 -7.30 8.06
CA ALA A 81 17.26 -7.24 7.09
C ALA A 81 18.15 -6.01 7.31
N ALA A 82 19.45 -6.20 7.12
CA ALA A 82 20.43 -5.12 7.26
C ALA A 82 20.87 -4.57 5.89
N ILE A 83 21.16 -3.28 5.85
CA ILE A 83 21.74 -2.67 4.65
C ILE A 83 23.11 -3.28 4.32
N LYS A 84 23.33 -3.60 3.05
CA LYS A 84 24.62 -4.07 2.52
C LYS A 84 25.21 -3.00 1.61
N THR A 85 25.97 -2.09 2.19
CA THR A 85 26.56 -0.95 1.46
C THR A 85 27.46 -1.38 0.29
N ALA A 86 28.11 -2.55 0.37
CA ALA A 86 28.90 -3.11 -0.72
C ALA A 86 28.06 -3.43 -1.97
N CYS A 87 26.75 -3.71 -1.83
CA CYS A 87 25.85 -3.96 -2.96
C CYS A 87 25.44 -2.68 -3.68
N ASN A 88 25.58 -1.53 -3.05
CA ASN A 88 25.25 -0.22 -3.63
C ASN A 88 26.49 0.51 -4.21
N ALA A 89 27.70 -0.07 -4.08
CA ALA A 89 28.93 0.51 -4.58
C ALA A 89 29.25 0.01 -6.00
N VAL A 90 29.71 0.90 -6.88
CA VAL A 90 30.03 0.60 -8.29
C VAL A 90 31.13 -0.48 -8.44
N ALA A 91 32.01 -0.63 -7.45
CA ALA A 91 33.10 -1.60 -7.43
C ALA A 91 33.00 -2.56 -6.22
N GLY A 92 31.82 -2.69 -5.63
CA GLY A 92 31.60 -3.53 -4.46
C GLY A 92 31.57 -5.02 -4.79
N THR A 93 32.09 -5.83 -3.87
CA THR A 93 31.92 -7.29 -3.90
C THR A 93 30.63 -7.64 -3.18
N CYS A 94 29.53 -7.75 -3.92
CA CYS A 94 28.23 -8.12 -3.38
C CYS A 94 28.00 -9.61 -3.64
N SER A 95 27.92 -10.43 -2.59
CA SER A 95 27.54 -11.83 -2.73
C SER A 95 26.04 -11.96 -3.04
N PRO A 96 25.59 -13.07 -3.64
CA PRO A 96 24.15 -13.31 -3.84
C PRO A 96 23.34 -13.30 -2.54
N ALA A 97 23.91 -13.68 -1.42
CA ALA A 97 23.25 -13.62 -0.11
C ALA A 97 23.16 -12.16 0.41
N ASP A 98 24.24 -11.39 0.29
CA ASP A 98 24.22 -9.97 0.65
C ASP A 98 23.24 -9.17 -0.23
N MET A 99 23.19 -9.50 -1.55
CA MET A 99 22.22 -8.88 -2.46
C MET A 99 20.78 -9.17 -1.98
N ALA A 100 20.49 -10.40 -1.62
CA ALA A 100 19.17 -10.77 -1.15
C ALA A 100 18.78 -10.02 0.15
N GLU A 101 19.73 -9.88 1.08
CA GLU A 101 19.48 -9.14 2.32
C GLU A 101 19.31 -7.64 2.06
N ASN A 102 20.10 -7.04 1.16
CA ASN A 102 19.95 -5.65 0.75
C ASN A 102 18.63 -5.40 0.05
N ASP A 103 18.18 -6.32 -0.81
CA ASP A 103 16.87 -6.27 -1.46
C ASP A 103 15.73 -6.23 -0.42
N LEU A 104 15.79 -7.10 0.59
CA LEU A 104 14.82 -7.13 1.68
C LEU A 104 14.81 -5.83 2.47
N PHE A 105 16.01 -5.28 2.77
CA PHE A 105 16.15 -4.01 3.47
C PHE A 105 15.52 -2.87 2.69
N GLU A 106 15.86 -2.71 1.41
CA GLU A 106 15.33 -1.65 0.56
C GLU A 106 13.82 -1.79 0.36
N TRP A 107 13.35 -3.01 0.14
CA TRP A 107 11.94 -3.29 -0.02
C TRP A 107 11.15 -2.93 1.24
N ASN A 108 11.62 -3.33 2.42
CA ASN A 108 10.99 -2.98 3.69
C ASN A 108 10.94 -1.46 3.90
N ARG A 109 12.03 -0.76 3.57
CA ARG A 109 12.07 0.71 3.63
C ARG A 109 11.02 1.34 2.70
N ASN A 110 10.87 0.80 1.48
CA ASN A 110 9.89 1.29 0.53
C ASN A 110 8.44 0.99 0.98
N LEU A 111 8.20 -0.17 1.59
CA LEU A 111 6.90 -0.51 2.19
C LEU A 111 6.47 0.52 3.23
N ILE A 112 7.36 0.84 4.18
CA ILE A 112 7.10 1.80 5.26
C ILE A 112 6.92 3.22 4.72
N ALA A 113 7.68 3.60 3.69
CA ALA A 113 7.61 4.93 3.10
C ALA A 113 6.35 5.16 2.26
N THR A 114 5.80 4.10 1.66
CA THR A 114 4.72 4.20 0.66
C THR A 114 3.35 3.87 1.23
N LEU A 115 3.29 2.91 2.15
CA LEU A 115 2.04 2.38 2.68
C LEU A 115 1.87 2.72 4.17
N PRO A 116 0.67 3.11 4.62
CA PRO A 116 0.40 3.31 6.04
C PRO A 116 0.63 1.99 6.81
N SER A 117 1.52 2.00 7.79
CA SER A 117 1.91 0.79 8.54
C SER A 117 2.33 -0.38 7.63
N GLY A 118 2.95 -0.06 6.48
CA GLY A 118 3.32 -1.04 5.48
C GLY A 118 4.26 -2.11 6.03
N ALA A 119 3.92 -3.38 5.83
CA ALA A 119 4.76 -4.51 6.20
C ALA A 119 4.73 -5.58 5.11
N GLY A 120 5.80 -6.37 5.05
CA GLY A 120 5.94 -7.43 4.08
C GLY A 120 6.26 -8.78 4.71
N LEU A 121 5.87 -9.83 4.03
CA LEU A 121 6.19 -11.20 4.40
C LEU A 121 6.47 -12.01 3.14
N ILE A 122 7.56 -12.78 3.16
CA ILE A 122 7.90 -13.73 2.10
C ILE A 122 7.91 -15.13 2.70
N ARG A 123 7.24 -16.05 2.03
CA ARG A 123 7.22 -17.45 2.39
C ARG A 123 7.57 -18.30 1.18
N VAL A 124 8.23 -19.43 1.44
CA VAL A 124 8.57 -20.44 0.42
C VAL A 124 7.90 -21.75 0.81
N SER A 125 7.27 -22.38 -0.17
CA SER A 125 6.71 -23.72 -0.04
C SER A 125 7.06 -24.53 -1.29
N GLY A 126 7.92 -25.52 -1.14
CA GLY A 126 8.52 -26.21 -2.29
C GLY A 126 9.32 -25.25 -3.15
N THR A 127 8.92 -25.08 -4.41
CA THR A 127 9.53 -24.14 -5.37
C THR A 127 8.75 -22.83 -5.54
N VAL A 128 7.71 -22.62 -4.74
CA VAL A 128 6.80 -21.47 -4.86
C VAL A 128 7.13 -20.43 -3.80
N TYR A 129 7.43 -19.23 -4.24
CA TYR A 129 7.51 -18.02 -3.42
C TYR A 129 6.14 -17.38 -3.29
N THR A 130 5.78 -17.00 -2.08
CA THR A 130 4.57 -16.20 -1.79
C THR A 130 4.97 -14.92 -1.09
N ILE A 131 4.67 -13.80 -1.73
CA ILE A 131 4.88 -12.46 -1.21
C ILE A 131 3.55 -11.94 -0.70
N THR A 132 3.52 -11.44 0.51
CA THR A 132 2.36 -10.79 1.12
C THR A 132 2.76 -9.39 1.55
N VAL A 133 2.02 -8.39 1.10
CA VAL A 133 2.13 -7.00 1.53
C VAL A 133 0.89 -6.66 2.34
N THR A 134 1.08 -6.13 3.52
CA THR A 134 0.00 -5.70 4.43
C THR A 134 0.12 -4.20 4.70
N TRP A 135 -1.02 -3.54 4.88
CA TRP A 135 -1.08 -2.12 5.24
C TRP A 135 -2.36 -1.80 6.00
N ASP A 136 -2.35 -0.67 6.72
CA ASP A 136 -3.52 -0.15 7.41
C ASP A 136 -4.38 0.64 6.42
N ASP A 137 -5.54 0.12 6.08
CA ASP A 137 -6.53 0.81 5.26
C ASP A 137 -7.65 1.31 6.19
N LYS A 138 -7.52 2.53 6.69
CA LYS A 138 -8.50 3.17 7.58
C LYS A 138 -9.86 3.37 6.90
N ARG A 139 -10.45 2.28 6.43
CA ARG A 139 -11.83 2.25 5.91
C ARG A 139 -12.87 2.28 7.02
N GLU A 140 -12.46 2.05 8.25
CA GLU A 140 -13.40 1.87 9.33
C GLU A 140 -14.08 3.18 9.68
N ALA A 141 -15.40 3.20 9.42
CA ALA A 141 -16.28 4.14 10.06
C ALA A 141 -16.12 3.97 11.59
N GLU A 142 -15.93 5.08 12.30
CA GLU A 142 -15.99 5.12 13.75
C GLU A 142 -17.15 4.25 14.25
N GLY A 143 -16.86 3.17 14.96
CA GLY A 143 -17.88 2.36 15.62
C GLY A 143 -17.89 0.86 15.33
N VAL A 144 -17.11 0.34 14.41
CA VAL A 144 -16.95 -1.11 14.23
C VAL A 144 -15.66 -1.53 14.91
N ALA A 145 -15.78 -2.27 16.01
CA ALA A 145 -14.67 -2.78 16.77
C ALA A 145 -13.66 -3.46 15.84
N ASN A 146 -12.42 -2.97 15.88
CA ASN A 146 -11.17 -3.59 15.49
C ASN A 146 -11.32 -4.97 14.84
N ASN A 147 -11.82 -5.03 13.63
CA ASN A 147 -11.51 -6.13 12.77
C ASN A 147 -10.32 -5.66 11.93
N THR A 148 -9.13 -5.73 12.54
CA THR A 148 -7.85 -5.63 11.86
C THR A 148 -7.68 -6.85 10.95
N ALA A 149 -8.60 -7.02 10.02
CA ALA A 149 -8.31 -7.71 8.79
C ALA A 149 -7.36 -6.78 8.04
N ASP A 150 -6.06 -6.86 8.40
CA ASP A 150 -5.01 -6.18 7.70
C ASP A 150 -5.30 -6.29 6.22
N THR A 151 -5.55 -5.15 5.58
CA THR A 151 -5.74 -5.17 4.14
C THR A 151 -4.46 -5.71 3.55
N ASN A 152 -4.55 -6.77 2.78
CA ASN A 152 -3.36 -7.39 2.23
C ASN A 152 -3.49 -7.64 0.73
N PHE A 153 -2.33 -7.65 0.08
CA PHE A 153 -2.14 -8.16 -1.27
C PHE A 153 -1.20 -9.34 -1.21
N ARG A 154 -1.57 -10.44 -1.84
CA ARG A 154 -0.76 -11.65 -1.91
C ARG A 154 -0.57 -12.09 -3.35
N MET A 155 0.65 -12.41 -3.70
CA MET A 155 0.98 -13.05 -4.97
C MET A 155 1.92 -14.23 -4.76
N SER A 156 1.82 -15.22 -5.64
CA SER A 156 2.71 -16.39 -5.63
C SER A 156 3.27 -16.59 -7.03
N PHE A 157 4.52 -17.02 -7.08
CA PHE A 157 5.20 -17.36 -8.34
C PHE A 157 6.22 -18.49 -8.11
N GLN A 158 6.55 -19.17 -9.19
CA GLN A 158 7.58 -20.20 -9.23
C GLN A 158 8.82 -19.69 -9.96
N LEU A 159 10.01 -20.13 -9.52
CA LEU A 159 11.30 -19.84 -10.17
C LEU A 159 11.65 -20.91 -11.18
#